data_f97d3e03d2f5103adc38c07153c958af
#
_entry.id   f97d3e03d2f5103adc38c07153c958af
#
_cell.length_a   1.000
_cell.length_b   1.000
_cell.length_c   1.000
_cell.angle_alpha   90.00
_cell.angle_beta   90.00
_cell.angle_gamma   90.00
#
_symmetry.space_group_name_H-M   'P 1'
#
loop_
_entity.id
_entity.type
_entity.pdbx_description
1 polymer ?
#
loop_
_entity_poly.entity_id
_entity_poly.type
_entity_poly.pdbx_seq_one_letter_code
_entity_poly.pdbx_strand_id
1 'polypeptide(L)'
;MPADPVMVKTIVTMDMGEQIATHYGLRTINVLTGFKFIGEQIGKLEKQGRADSYVFGFEESYGYLTGSYVRDKDGVDGAYMICEMFSYYATKGISLLDKLDELYKTYGYCLNTLHSYEFDGSAGFAKMQSIMQAFRGNIKAFGGKKVVKLLDYAYGLDGLPKSEVLKFLLGDNCSIV
;
A
#
# COMPACT_ATOMS: atom_id res chain seq x y z
N MET A 1 -17.27 2.07 -14.75
CA MET A 1 -15.92 1.57 -14.53
C MET A 1 -15.24 1.39 -15.86
N PRO A 2 -13.96 1.77 -16.01
CA PRO A 2 -13.21 1.50 -17.23
C PRO A 2 -13.03 -0.01 -17.47
N ALA A 3 -12.60 -0.39 -18.67
CA ALA A 3 -12.21 -1.77 -18.93
C ALA A 3 -10.88 -2.06 -18.19
N ASP A 4 -10.80 -3.21 -17.51
CA ASP A 4 -9.64 -3.63 -16.68
C ASP A 4 -9.17 -2.52 -15.72
N PRO A 5 -10.01 -2.11 -14.75
CA PRO A 5 -9.69 -1.01 -13.85
C PRO A 5 -8.57 -1.41 -12.86
N VAL A 6 -7.69 -0.45 -12.57
CA VAL A 6 -6.49 -0.67 -11.77
C VAL A 6 -6.46 0.27 -10.58
N MET A 7 -6.19 -0.30 -9.42
CA MET A 7 -5.76 0.41 -8.23
C MET A 7 -4.26 0.16 -7.99
N VAL A 8 -3.52 1.19 -7.58
CA VAL A 8 -2.09 1.07 -7.27
C VAL A 8 -1.85 1.46 -5.82
N LYS A 9 -1.15 0.61 -5.05
CA LYS A 9 -0.76 0.91 -3.67
C LYS A 9 0.68 0.50 -3.40
N THR A 10 1.26 1.00 -2.32
CA THR A 10 2.59 0.55 -1.89
C THR A 10 2.52 -0.79 -1.17
N ILE A 11 3.63 -1.53 -1.17
CA ILE A 11 3.76 -2.83 -0.49
C ILE A 11 3.64 -2.74 1.04
N VAL A 12 3.80 -1.54 1.61
CA VAL A 12 3.67 -1.25 3.04
C VAL A 12 2.27 -0.78 3.43
N THR A 13 1.45 -0.39 2.45
CA THR A 13 0.06 0.03 2.68
C THR A 13 -0.82 -1.17 2.98
N MET A 14 -1.82 -0.99 3.83
CA MET A 14 -2.71 -2.06 4.31
C MET A 14 -3.34 -2.89 3.17
N ASP A 15 -3.47 -4.18 3.39
CA ASP A 15 -3.99 -5.11 2.38
C ASP A 15 -5.54 -5.11 2.30
N MET A 16 -6.26 -4.47 3.23
CA MET A 16 -7.72 -4.28 3.13
C MET A 16 -8.11 -3.53 1.84
N GLY A 17 -7.31 -2.54 1.41
CA GLY A 17 -7.54 -1.84 0.15
C GLY A 17 -7.57 -2.78 -1.06
N GLU A 18 -6.72 -3.81 -1.07
CA GLU A 18 -6.67 -4.83 -2.12
C GLU A 18 -7.92 -5.73 -2.10
N GLN A 19 -8.41 -6.10 -0.91
CA GLN A 19 -9.65 -6.86 -0.78
C GLN A 19 -10.86 -6.06 -1.29
N ILE A 20 -10.93 -4.76 -0.94
CA ILE A 20 -11.95 -3.85 -1.43
C ILE A 20 -11.87 -3.73 -2.96
N ALA A 21 -10.68 -3.48 -3.50
CA ALA A 21 -10.46 -3.38 -4.95
C ALA A 21 -10.94 -4.64 -5.67
N THR A 22 -10.58 -5.81 -5.17
CA THR A 22 -11.01 -7.11 -5.71
C THR A 22 -12.53 -7.25 -5.70
N HIS A 23 -13.18 -6.85 -4.60
CA HIS A 23 -14.64 -6.88 -4.48
C HIS A 23 -15.33 -6.04 -5.58
N TYR A 24 -14.75 -4.91 -5.93
CA TYR A 24 -15.26 -4.03 -6.98
C TYR A 24 -14.70 -4.35 -8.38
N GLY A 25 -14.00 -5.45 -8.54
CA GLY A 25 -13.45 -5.89 -9.83
C GLY A 25 -12.22 -5.11 -10.30
N LEU A 26 -11.52 -4.42 -9.40
CA LEU A 26 -10.26 -3.75 -9.73
C LEU A 26 -9.09 -4.72 -9.54
N ARG A 27 -8.14 -4.64 -10.46
CA ARG A 27 -6.83 -5.27 -10.29
C ARG A 27 -5.93 -4.37 -9.45
N THR A 28 -5.27 -4.92 -8.44
CA THR A 28 -4.29 -4.18 -7.64
C THR A 28 -2.88 -4.37 -8.19
N ILE A 29 -2.13 -3.27 -8.28
CA ILE A 29 -0.68 -3.27 -8.52
C ILE A 29 0.00 -2.80 -7.25
N ASN A 30 0.85 -3.65 -6.69
CA ASN A 30 1.69 -3.32 -5.55
C ASN A 30 3.02 -2.75 -6.03
N VAL A 31 3.46 -1.61 -5.47
CA VAL A 31 4.71 -0.94 -5.81
C VAL A 31 5.57 -0.67 -4.57
N LEU A 32 6.84 -0.33 -4.74
CA LEU A 32 7.69 0.12 -3.64
C LEU A 32 7.17 1.44 -3.04
N THR A 33 7.63 1.76 -1.83
CA THR A 33 7.28 3.01 -1.14
C THR A 33 7.72 4.24 -1.92
N GLY A 34 6.82 5.17 -2.04
CA GLY A 34 7.00 6.45 -2.74
C GLY A 34 6.10 6.60 -3.95
N PHE A 35 5.39 7.72 -4.01
CA PHE A 35 4.36 7.99 -5.03
C PHE A 35 4.90 7.96 -6.46
N LYS A 36 6.21 8.21 -6.65
CA LYS A 36 6.89 8.09 -7.95
C LYS A 36 6.66 6.73 -8.61
N PHE A 37 6.58 5.65 -7.83
CA PHE A 37 6.32 4.31 -8.36
C PHE A 37 4.85 4.14 -8.77
N ILE A 38 3.92 4.81 -8.09
CA ILE A 38 2.51 4.89 -8.52
C ILE A 38 2.44 5.67 -9.85
N GLY A 39 3.08 6.84 -9.91
CA GLY A 39 3.18 7.63 -11.13
C GLY A 39 3.82 6.88 -12.32
N GLU A 40 4.80 6.02 -12.06
CA GLU A 40 5.40 5.14 -13.07
C GLU A 40 4.36 4.16 -13.65
N GLN A 41 3.47 3.57 -12.82
CA GLN A 41 2.43 2.67 -13.30
C GLN A 41 1.42 3.41 -14.19
N ILE A 42 1.04 4.64 -13.81
CA ILE A 42 0.21 5.50 -14.68
C ILE A 42 0.89 5.70 -16.04
N GLY A 43 2.19 6.03 -16.06
CA GLY A 43 2.95 6.20 -17.28
C GLY A 43 3.05 4.91 -18.14
N LYS A 44 3.11 3.74 -17.50
CA LYS A 44 3.07 2.44 -18.20
C LYS A 44 1.70 2.19 -18.83
N LEU A 45 0.62 2.48 -18.13
CA LEU A 45 -0.74 2.36 -18.67
C LEU A 45 -0.98 3.34 -19.83
N GLU A 46 -0.48 4.57 -19.71
CA GLU A 46 -0.57 5.58 -20.78
C GLU A 46 0.12 5.13 -22.06
N LYS A 47 1.34 4.59 -21.95
CA LYS A 47 2.09 4.05 -23.11
C LYS A 47 1.36 2.89 -23.80
N GLN A 48 0.46 2.22 -23.09
CA GLN A 48 -0.38 1.15 -23.62
C GLN A 48 -1.73 1.66 -24.17
N GLY A 49 -1.98 2.98 -24.17
CA GLY A 49 -3.27 3.57 -24.53
C GLY A 49 -4.37 3.29 -23.49
N ARG A 50 -4.01 3.02 -22.24
CA ARG A 50 -4.90 2.57 -21.16
C ARG A 50 -4.85 3.47 -19.92
N ALA A 51 -4.53 4.76 -20.10
CA ALA A 51 -4.45 5.70 -18.98
C ALA A 51 -5.74 5.70 -18.14
N ASP A 52 -6.90 5.58 -18.79
CA ASP A 52 -8.22 5.55 -18.13
C ASP A 52 -8.46 4.30 -17.27
N SER A 53 -7.65 3.24 -17.43
CA SER A 53 -7.70 2.07 -16.55
C SER A 53 -7.25 2.38 -15.13
N TYR A 54 -6.42 3.40 -14.92
CA TYR A 54 -6.04 3.84 -13.58
C TYR A 54 -7.22 4.53 -12.89
N VAL A 55 -7.67 3.98 -11.77
CA VAL A 55 -8.81 4.48 -11.01
C VAL A 55 -8.36 5.23 -9.76
N PHE A 56 -7.44 4.63 -8.99
CA PHE A 56 -7.02 5.17 -7.71
C PHE A 56 -5.63 4.69 -7.33
N GLY A 57 -4.85 5.56 -6.72
CA GLY A 57 -3.58 5.21 -6.11
C GLY A 57 -3.40 5.87 -4.76
N PHE A 58 -2.78 5.15 -3.82
CA PHE A 58 -2.55 5.67 -2.49
C PHE A 58 -1.34 5.04 -1.80
N GLU A 59 -0.79 5.78 -0.85
CA GLU A 59 0.29 5.34 0.02
C GLU A 59 -0.09 5.56 1.50
N GLU A 60 0.63 4.89 2.41
CA GLU A 60 0.37 4.96 3.85
C GLU A 60 0.61 6.34 4.46
N SER A 61 1.38 7.19 3.79
CA SER A 61 1.71 8.56 4.21
C SER A 61 0.73 9.61 3.69
N TYR A 62 -0.55 9.27 3.57
CA TYR A 62 -1.65 10.17 3.16
C TYR A 62 -1.52 10.72 1.74
N GLY A 63 -0.79 10.03 0.86
CA GLY A 63 -0.76 10.36 -0.55
C GLY A 63 -1.91 9.69 -1.29
N TYR A 64 -2.70 10.46 -2.01
CA TYR A 64 -3.85 10.02 -2.79
C TYR A 64 -3.83 10.62 -4.19
N LEU A 65 -4.34 9.85 -5.16
CA LEU A 65 -4.59 10.37 -6.52
C LEU A 65 -5.70 9.57 -7.17
N THR A 66 -6.73 10.27 -7.66
CA THR A 66 -7.76 9.71 -8.55
C THR A 66 -7.50 10.18 -9.98
N GLY A 67 -7.53 9.27 -10.94
CA GLY A 67 -7.27 9.62 -12.35
C GLY A 67 -5.78 9.78 -12.69
N SER A 68 -5.50 9.98 -13.97
CA SER A 68 -4.16 9.88 -14.55
C SER A 68 -3.55 11.22 -14.98
N TYR A 69 -4.11 12.36 -14.55
CA TYR A 69 -3.75 13.70 -15.01
C TYR A 69 -2.40 14.23 -14.48
N VAL A 70 -1.90 13.68 -13.37
CA VAL A 70 -0.56 13.97 -12.82
C VAL A 70 0.18 12.68 -12.47
N ARG A 71 1.46 12.79 -12.06
CA ARG A 71 2.33 11.64 -11.74
C ARG A 71 2.77 11.61 -10.29
N ASP A 72 2.16 12.43 -9.47
CA ASP A 72 2.39 12.49 -8.02
C ASP A 72 1.04 12.66 -7.30
N LYS A 73 1.06 12.47 -5.97
CA LYS A 73 -0.09 12.69 -5.11
C LYS A 73 -0.66 14.10 -5.25
N ASP A 74 -1.97 14.20 -5.18
CA ASP A 74 -2.68 15.48 -5.20
C ASP A 74 -3.50 15.64 -3.93
N GLY A 75 -3.08 16.57 -3.05
CA GLY A 75 -3.76 16.82 -1.78
C GLY A 75 -5.14 17.49 -1.97
N VAL A 76 -5.32 18.24 -3.06
CA VAL A 76 -6.63 18.87 -3.39
C VAL A 76 -7.61 17.79 -3.85
N ASP A 77 -7.19 16.91 -4.74
CA ASP A 77 -7.98 15.75 -5.17
C ASP A 77 -8.36 14.86 -3.97
N GLY A 78 -7.40 14.53 -3.11
CA GLY A 78 -7.65 13.74 -1.90
C GLY A 78 -8.67 14.41 -0.97
N ALA A 79 -8.54 15.71 -0.71
CA ALA A 79 -9.47 16.47 0.12
C ALA A 79 -10.88 16.50 -0.51
N TYR A 80 -10.96 16.72 -1.81
CA TYR A 80 -12.22 16.72 -2.54
C TYR A 80 -12.94 15.38 -2.41
N MET A 81 -12.24 14.27 -2.66
CA MET A 81 -12.78 12.92 -2.56
C MET A 81 -13.25 12.57 -1.14
N ILE A 82 -12.52 13.01 -0.12
CA ILE A 82 -12.93 12.82 1.28
C ILE A 82 -14.22 13.60 1.58
N CYS A 83 -14.33 14.86 1.11
CA CYS A 83 -15.54 15.65 1.28
C CYS A 83 -16.74 15.04 0.54
N GLU A 84 -16.55 14.55 -0.67
CA GLU A 84 -17.59 13.87 -1.46
C GLU A 84 -18.06 12.58 -0.76
N MET A 85 -17.12 11.75 -0.31
CA MET A 85 -17.40 10.54 0.46
C MET A 85 -18.20 10.86 1.73
N PHE A 86 -17.77 11.86 2.51
CA PHE A 86 -18.45 12.29 3.71
C PHE A 86 -19.88 12.73 3.40
N SER A 87 -20.05 13.60 2.40
CA SER A 87 -21.37 14.10 1.99
C SER A 87 -22.29 12.97 1.52
N TYR A 88 -21.78 12.05 0.73
CA TYR A 88 -22.55 10.89 0.26
C TYR A 88 -23.07 10.03 1.41
N TYR A 89 -22.25 9.70 2.40
CA TYR A 89 -22.70 8.91 3.55
C TYR A 89 -23.59 9.72 4.50
N ALA A 90 -23.34 11.01 4.69
CA ALA A 90 -24.18 11.89 5.50
C ALA A 90 -25.63 11.96 4.95
N THR A 91 -25.82 12.02 3.62
CA THR A 91 -27.17 11.98 3.03
C THR A 91 -27.92 10.67 3.29
N LYS A 92 -27.20 9.61 3.64
CA LYS A 92 -27.75 8.30 4.01
C LYS A 92 -27.90 8.10 5.51
N GLY A 93 -27.54 9.09 6.32
CA GLY A 93 -27.53 8.99 7.78
C GLY A 93 -26.46 8.03 8.33
N ILE A 94 -25.39 7.78 7.54
CA ILE A 94 -24.29 6.88 7.91
C ILE A 94 -23.05 7.74 8.25
N SER A 95 -22.51 7.57 9.45
CA SER A 95 -21.25 8.21 9.81
C SER A 95 -20.05 7.50 9.15
N LEU A 96 -18.90 8.17 9.03
CA LEU A 96 -17.68 7.51 8.53
C LEU A 96 -17.17 6.43 9.50
N LEU A 97 -17.47 6.54 10.81
CA LEU A 97 -17.15 5.51 11.78
C LEU A 97 -18.02 4.26 11.58
N ASP A 98 -19.33 4.44 11.36
CA ASP A 98 -20.23 3.31 11.01
C ASP A 98 -19.78 2.63 9.73
N LYS A 99 -19.31 3.42 8.74
CA LYS A 99 -18.79 2.87 7.49
C LYS A 99 -17.47 2.11 7.69
N LEU A 100 -16.60 2.58 8.56
CA LEU A 100 -15.38 1.86 8.92
C LEU A 100 -15.70 0.53 9.63
N ASP A 101 -16.64 0.53 10.55
CA ASP A 101 -17.12 -0.70 11.21
C ASP A 101 -17.73 -1.70 10.23
N GLU A 102 -18.47 -1.20 9.24
CA GLU A 102 -18.99 -2.04 8.14
C GLU A 102 -17.86 -2.67 7.33
N LEU A 103 -16.81 -1.89 6.99
CA LEU A 103 -15.62 -2.40 6.29
C LEU A 103 -14.92 -3.49 7.09
N TYR A 104 -14.74 -3.30 8.40
CA TYR A 104 -14.15 -4.33 9.27
C TYR A 104 -15.02 -5.59 9.38
N LYS A 105 -16.34 -5.46 9.41
CA LYS A 105 -17.26 -6.61 9.39
C LYS A 105 -17.21 -7.36 8.07
N THR A 106 -17.02 -6.65 6.97
CA THR A 106 -17.05 -7.21 5.61
C THR A 106 -15.71 -7.85 5.22
N TYR A 107 -14.59 -7.17 5.52
CA TYR A 107 -13.25 -7.55 5.05
C TYR A 107 -12.32 -8.05 6.16
N GLY A 108 -12.76 -7.98 7.40
CA GLY A 108 -11.94 -8.28 8.58
C GLY A 108 -11.29 -7.05 9.18
N TYR A 109 -11.00 -7.12 10.47
CA TYR A 109 -10.30 -6.05 11.19
C TYR A 109 -8.88 -5.89 10.66
N CYS A 110 -8.50 -4.67 10.33
CA CYS A 110 -7.17 -4.34 9.86
C CYS A 110 -6.58 -3.22 10.72
N LEU A 111 -5.42 -3.48 11.33
CA LEU A 111 -4.62 -2.48 12.03
C LEU A 111 -3.28 -2.36 11.33
N ASN A 112 -2.95 -1.16 10.88
CA ASN A 112 -1.64 -0.83 10.33
C ASN A 112 -0.92 0.12 11.30
N THR A 113 0.30 -0.22 11.70
CA THR A 113 1.14 0.61 12.57
C THR A 113 2.51 0.82 11.95
N LEU A 114 3.11 1.99 12.20
CA LEU A 114 4.45 2.33 11.77
C LEU A 114 5.33 2.59 12.99
N HIS A 115 6.52 2.02 12.96
CA HIS A 115 7.58 2.27 13.95
C HIS A 115 8.83 2.74 13.22
N SER A 116 9.31 3.95 13.53
CA SER A 116 10.51 4.52 12.93
C SER A 116 11.66 4.51 13.94
N TYR A 117 12.83 4.09 13.46
CA TYR A 117 14.06 4.07 14.25
C TYR A 117 15.15 4.81 13.47
N GLU A 118 15.74 5.80 14.09
CA GLU A 118 16.79 6.62 13.48
C GLU A 118 18.16 6.25 14.08
N PHE A 119 19.16 6.20 13.24
CA PHE A 119 20.55 5.90 13.62
C PHE A 119 21.49 6.88 12.91
N ASP A 120 22.22 7.68 13.69
CA ASP A 120 23.07 8.74 13.17
C ASP A 120 24.47 8.29 12.75
N GLY A 121 24.99 8.96 11.74
CA GLY A 121 26.39 8.84 11.30
C GLY A 121 26.73 7.46 10.70
N SER A 122 28.01 7.25 10.44
CA SER A 122 28.52 6.02 9.82
C SER A 122 28.31 4.77 10.69
N ALA A 123 28.45 4.92 12.01
CA ALA A 123 28.19 3.83 12.96
C ALA A 123 26.72 3.43 12.96
N GLY A 124 25.82 4.42 12.89
CA GLY A 124 24.39 4.19 12.78
C GLY A 124 24.01 3.50 11.47
N PHE A 125 24.61 3.91 10.36
CA PHE A 125 24.43 3.23 9.07
C PHE A 125 24.88 1.77 9.13
N ALA A 126 26.06 1.49 9.70
CA ALA A 126 26.57 0.12 9.86
C ALA A 126 25.64 -0.73 10.74
N LYS A 127 25.07 -0.13 11.81
CA LYS A 127 24.08 -0.79 12.67
C LYS A 127 22.81 -1.13 11.89
N MET A 128 22.29 -0.21 11.10
CA MET A 128 21.11 -0.45 10.25
C MET A 128 21.36 -1.60 9.28
N GLN A 129 22.51 -1.64 8.62
CA GLN A 129 22.89 -2.74 7.72
C GLN A 129 22.96 -4.10 8.45
N SER A 130 23.52 -4.13 9.67
CA SER A 130 23.58 -5.36 10.44
C SER A 130 22.21 -5.83 10.92
N ILE A 131 21.27 -4.92 11.22
CA ILE A 131 19.88 -5.23 11.53
C ILE A 131 19.22 -5.87 10.31
N MET A 132 19.33 -5.25 9.13
CA MET A 132 18.77 -5.81 7.89
C MET A 132 19.34 -7.20 7.58
N GLN A 133 20.63 -7.39 7.78
CA GLN A 133 21.28 -8.69 7.60
C GLN A 133 20.77 -9.74 8.60
N ALA A 134 20.55 -9.35 9.86
CA ALA A 134 19.97 -10.23 10.86
C ALA A 134 18.54 -10.65 10.50
N PHE A 135 17.73 -9.74 9.97
CA PHE A 135 16.36 -10.03 9.49
C PHE A 135 16.36 -10.90 8.23
N ARG A 136 17.38 -10.84 7.38
CA ARG A 136 17.57 -11.80 6.27
C ARG A 136 17.89 -13.22 6.75
N GLY A 137 18.28 -13.35 8.00
CA GLY A 137 18.48 -14.64 8.63
C GLY A 137 17.18 -15.45 8.76
N ASN A 138 17.28 -16.61 9.36
CA ASN A 138 16.19 -17.57 9.45
C ASN A 138 15.19 -17.22 10.58
N ILE A 139 14.48 -16.09 10.46
CA ILE A 139 13.42 -15.68 11.38
C ILE A 139 12.21 -16.60 11.20
N LYS A 140 11.79 -17.26 12.26
CA LYS A 140 10.69 -18.25 12.22
C LYS A 140 9.34 -17.66 12.65
N ALA A 141 9.33 -16.65 13.50
CA ALA A 141 8.11 -16.06 14.03
C ALA A 141 8.33 -14.63 14.51
N PHE A 142 7.26 -13.85 14.55
CA PHE A 142 7.15 -12.54 15.21
C PHE A 142 5.93 -12.55 16.11
N GLY A 143 6.09 -12.16 17.39
CA GLY A 143 4.97 -12.07 18.32
C GLY A 143 4.13 -13.36 18.43
N GLY A 144 4.77 -14.51 18.33
CA GLY A 144 4.10 -15.82 18.33
C GLY A 144 3.47 -16.24 16.98
N LYS A 145 3.42 -15.34 15.98
CA LYS A 145 2.92 -15.66 14.63
C LYS A 145 4.05 -16.20 13.76
N LYS A 146 3.83 -17.37 13.17
CA LYS A 146 4.80 -18.04 12.29
C LYS A 146 5.03 -17.22 11.01
N VAL A 147 6.30 -17.09 10.61
CA VAL A 147 6.65 -16.60 9.27
C VAL A 147 6.30 -17.66 8.24
N VAL A 148 5.44 -17.32 7.30
CA VAL A 148 5.03 -18.18 6.19
C VAL A 148 5.94 -17.96 4.99
N LYS A 149 6.31 -16.71 4.70
CA LYS A 149 7.17 -16.37 3.57
C LYS A 149 7.94 -15.07 3.85
N LEU A 150 9.20 -15.03 3.43
CA LEU A 150 10.00 -13.80 3.35
C LEU A 150 10.07 -13.35 1.89
N LEU A 151 9.76 -12.09 1.65
CA LEU A 151 9.95 -11.40 0.38
C LEU A 151 11.12 -10.43 0.55
N ASP A 152 12.24 -10.70 -0.11
CA ASP A 152 13.43 -9.83 -0.08
C ASP A 152 13.53 -9.07 -1.41
N TYR A 153 13.40 -7.77 -1.34
CA TYR A 153 13.42 -6.89 -2.52
C TYR A 153 14.85 -6.46 -2.92
N ALA A 154 15.89 -6.87 -2.19
CA ALA A 154 17.28 -6.49 -2.51
C ALA A 154 17.72 -6.93 -3.93
N TYR A 155 17.08 -7.96 -4.46
CA TYR A 155 17.40 -8.48 -5.81
C TYR A 155 16.38 -8.11 -6.87
N GLY A 156 15.35 -7.36 -6.48
CA GLY A 156 14.15 -7.14 -7.28
C GLY A 156 13.18 -8.33 -7.16
N LEU A 157 11.90 -8.03 -7.10
CA LEU A 157 10.84 -9.04 -6.94
C LEU A 157 9.59 -8.56 -7.69
N ASP A 158 8.90 -9.48 -8.36
CA ASP A 158 7.64 -9.23 -9.06
C ASP A 158 7.70 -8.03 -10.05
N GLY A 159 8.86 -7.83 -10.71
CA GLY A 159 9.09 -6.72 -11.63
C GLY A 159 9.38 -5.38 -10.97
N LEU A 160 9.46 -5.33 -9.63
CA LEU A 160 9.85 -4.16 -8.88
C LEU A 160 11.39 -3.98 -8.88
N PRO A 161 11.89 -2.74 -8.83
CA PRO A 161 13.33 -2.49 -8.77
C PRO A 161 13.93 -2.99 -7.45
N LYS A 162 15.24 -3.13 -7.42
CA LYS A 162 15.99 -3.48 -6.20
C LYS A 162 15.79 -2.43 -5.12
N SER A 163 15.53 -2.87 -3.89
CA SER A 163 15.34 -2.01 -2.73
C SER A 163 15.70 -2.74 -1.44
N GLU A 164 16.27 -2.04 -0.46
CA GLU A 164 16.55 -2.57 0.87
C GLU A 164 15.28 -2.69 1.70
N VAL A 165 14.39 -3.57 1.28
CA VAL A 165 13.09 -3.86 1.91
C VAL A 165 12.92 -5.35 2.09
N LEU A 166 12.43 -5.74 3.26
CA LEU A 166 12.02 -7.09 3.59
C LEU A 166 10.53 -7.09 3.96
N LYS A 167 9.73 -7.97 3.38
CA LYS A 167 8.33 -8.18 3.80
C LYS A 167 8.16 -9.62 4.26
N PHE A 168 7.78 -9.78 5.51
CA PHE A 168 7.45 -11.07 6.11
C PHE A 168 5.94 -11.27 6.06
N LEU A 169 5.51 -12.31 5.39
CA LEU A 169 4.13 -12.76 5.44
C LEU A 169 3.99 -13.73 6.62
N LEU A 170 3.06 -13.43 7.50
CA LEU A 170 2.82 -14.19 8.73
C LEU A 170 1.50 -14.96 8.62
N GLY A 171 1.25 -15.85 9.57
CA GLY A 171 -0.06 -16.47 9.74
C GLY A 171 -1.15 -15.40 9.98
N ASP A 172 -2.41 -15.78 9.76
CA ASP A 172 -3.60 -14.93 9.92
C ASP A 172 -3.62 -13.66 9.07
N ASN A 173 -3.06 -13.72 7.84
CA ASN A 173 -2.98 -12.59 6.91
C ASN A 173 -2.28 -11.34 7.47
N CYS A 174 -1.37 -11.53 8.41
CA CYS A 174 -0.53 -10.45 8.93
C CYS A 174 0.75 -10.31 8.09
N SER A 175 1.32 -9.11 8.09
CA SER A 175 2.64 -8.87 7.49
C SER A 175 3.45 -7.87 8.30
N ILE A 176 4.77 -7.94 8.18
CA ILE A 176 5.73 -6.95 8.70
C ILE A 176 6.62 -6.56 7.52
N VAL A 177 6.80 -5.27 7.34
CA VAL A 177 7.69 -4.73 6.31
C VAL A 177 8.78 -3.92 6.97
#